data_2453cc5327736e21dc68c06210ab5be2
#
_entry.id   2453cc5327736e21dc68c06210ab5be2
#
_cell.length_a   1.000
_cell.length_b   1.000
_cell.length_c   1.000
_cell.angle_alpha   90.00
_cell.angle_beta   90.00
_cell.angle_gamma   90.00
#
_symmetry.space_group_name_H-M   'P 1'
#
loop_
_entity.id
_entity.type
_entity.pdbx_description
1 polymer ?
#
loop_
_entity_poly.entity_id
_entity_poly.type
_entity_poly.pdbx_seq_one_letter_code
_entity_poly.pdbx_strand_id
1 'polypeptide(L)'
;MKQILLVLLVCVGLQVQAQNTYSVEGKWIPEGFSNTLYILEDGVKYTYYCISSNCDSLYNTFEAGDENALPGTNSYWFANDTLTIDYNFGNIAAQYVEFECDGNILNFVEGQSSNRWIRLNTNLDDCIAAGITELSSKESDDDRIFDLMGRELVEVPLGTMYIKNRKLYVSN
;
A
#
# COMPACT_ATOMS: atom_id res chain seq x y z
N MET A 1 -45.74 -10.36 14.40
CA MET A 1 -44.53 -10.99 14.90
C MET A 1 -43.75 -11.78 13.82
N LYS A 2 -44.36 -12.60 12.98
CA LYS A 2 -43.67 -13.35 11.90
C LYS A 2 -42.95 -12.47 10.85
N GLN A 3 -43.51 -11.30 10.50
CA GLN A 3 -42.93 -10.39 9.51
C GLN A 3 -41.70 -9.65 10.01
N ILE A 4 -41.63 -9.35 11.32
CA ILE A 4 -40.47 -8.69 11.95
C ILE A 4 -39.26 -9.65 11.99
N LEU A 5 -39.53 -10.94 12.20
CA LEU A 5 -38.48 -11.96 12.22
C LEU A 5 -37.80 -12.15 10.84
N LEU A 6 -38.60 -12.01 9.77
CA LEU A 6 -38.10 -12.14 8.39
C LEU A 6 -37.20 -10.96 7.99
N VAL A 7 -37.53 -9.74 8.43
CA VAL A 7 -36.73 -8.54 8.17
C VAL A 7 -35.38 -8.60 8.94
N LEU A 8 -35.40 -9.13 10.16
CA LEU A 8 -34.19 -9.29 10.94
C LEU A 8 -33.23 -10.34 10.32
N LEU A 9 -33.77 -11.40 9.72
CA LEU A 9 -32.98 -12.45 9.08
C LEU A 9 -32.29 -11.96 7.79
N VAL A 10 -32.91 -11.04 7.06
CA VAL A 10 -32.35 -10.43 5.84
C VAL A 10 -31.20 -9.46 6.17
N CYS A 11 -31.25 -8.76 7.30
CA CYS A 11 -30.18 -7.84 7.72
C CYS A 11 -28.91 -8.55 8.19
N VAL A 12 -28.98 -9.79 8.64
CA VAL A 12 -27.80 -10.56 9.09
C VAL A 12 -27.01 -11.17 7.91
N GLY A 13 -27.65 -11.31 6.74
CA GLY A 13 -27.06 -11.95 5.54
C GLY A 13 -26.17 -11.04 4.67
N LEU A 14 -26.04 -9.75 4.96
CA LEU A 14 -25.33 -8.80 4.11
C LEU A 14 -23.97 -8.35 4.71
N GLN A 15 -23.33 -9.18 5.48
CA GLN A 15 -21.91 -9.02 5.75
C GLN A 15 -21.12 -9.52 4.54
N VAL A 16 -21.18 -8.78 3.43
CA VAL A 16 -20.18 -8.90 2.37
C VAL A 16 -18.87 -8.40 2.98
N GLN A 17 -18.07 -9.32 3.46
CA GLN A 17 -16.67 -9.00 3.68
C GLN A 17 -16.10 -8.61 2.31
N ALA A 18 -15.69 -7.36 2.17
CA ALA A 18 -14.90 -6.93 1.04
C ALA A 18 -13.59 -7.71 1.13
N GLN A 19 -13.55 -8.89 0.48
CA GLN A 19 -12.29 -9.58 0.26
C GLN A 19 -11.43 -8.67 -0.60
N ASN A 20 -10.22 -8.46 -0.15
CA ASN A 20 -9.20 -7.78 -0.92
C ASN A 20 -9.10 -8.51 -2.27
N THR A 21 -9.44 -7.81 -3.36
CA THR A 21 -9.51 -8.39 -4.71
C THR A 21 -8.14 -8.39 -5.40
N TYR A 22 -7.09 -7.99 -4.68
CA TYR A 22 -5.75 -7.94 -5.24
C TYR A 22 -5.08 -9.30 -5.25
N SER A 23 -4.30 -9.56 -6.32
CA SER A 23 -3.53 -10.78 -6.50
C SER A 23 -2.05 -10.56 -6.21
N VAL A 24 -1.42 -11.54 -5.57
CA VAL A 24 0.05 -11.59 -5.43
C VAL A 24 0.76 -11.96 -6.73
N GLU A 25 0.03 -12.49 -7.73
CA GLU A 25 0.62 -12.82 -9.03
C GLU A 25 1.12 -11.59 -9.76
N GLY A 26 2.21 -11.77 -10.48
CA GLY A 26 2.84 -10.72 -11.29
C GLY A 26 4.34 -10.56 -11.04
N LYS A 27 4.88 -9.46 -11.54
CA LYS A 27 6.31 -9.11 -11.50
C LYS A 27 6.59 -8.13 -10.37
N TRP A 28 7.50 -8.49 -9.46
CA TRP A 28 7.77 -7.74 -8.23
C TRP A 28 9.24 -7.44 -8.04
N ILE A 29 9.57 -6.22 -7.65
CA ILE A 29 10.93 -5.80 -7.28
C ILE A 29 10.96 -5.58 -5.77
N PRO A 30 11.78 -6.30 -4.99
CA PRO A 30 11.95 -6.03 -3.58
C PRO A 30 12.55 -4.64 -3.37
N GLU A 31 11.98 -3.86 -2.45
CA GLU A 31 12.49 -2.53 -2.13
C GLU A 31 13.94 -2.60 -1.64
N GLY A 32 14.80 -1.75 -2.19
CA GLY A 32 16.24 -1.78 -1.91
C GLY A 32 17.05 -2.80 -2.73
N PHE A 33 16.40 -3.64 -3.55
CA PHE A 33 17.07 -4.65 -4.38
C PHE A 33 16.68 -4.50 -5.86
N SER A 34 16.98 -3.36 -6.45
CA SER A 34 16.63 -3.05 -7.84
C SER A 34 17.22 -4.00 -8.89
N ASN A 35 18.21 -4.82 -8.49
CA ASN A 35 18.80 -5.85 -9.35
C ASN A 35 18.11 -7.22 -9.24
N THR A 36 17.01 -7.32 -8.51
CA THR A 36 16.26 -8.57 -8.29
C THR A 36 14.83 -8.42 -8.75
N LEU A 37 14.34 -9.37 -9.54
CA LEU A 37 12.94 -9.50 -9.93
C LEU A 37 12.40 -10.84 -9.43
N TYR A 38 11.21 -10.83 -8.85
CA TYR A 38 10.39 -12.01 -8.60
C TYR A 38 9.22 -12.02 -9.56
N ILE A 39 8.97 -13.17 -10.19
CA ILE A 39 7.73 -13.42 -10.94
C ILE A 39 6.97 -14.50 -10.17
N LEU A 40 5.75 -14.16 -9.75
CA LEU A 40 4.81 -15.10 -9.12
C LEU A 40 3.73 -15.42 -10.14
N GLU A 41 3.65 -16.69 -10.55
CA GLU A 41 2.68 -17.15 -11.54
C GLU A 41 2.34 -18.63 -11.28
N ASP A 42 1.07 -18.96 -11.34
CA ASP A 42 0.56 -20.34 -11.19
C ASP A 42 1.11 -21.12 -9.98
N GLY A 43 1.25 -20.45 -8.84
CA GLY A 43 1.76 -21.06 -7.61
C GLY A 43 3.28 -21.27 -7.59
N VAL A 44 4.01 -20.73 -8.55
CA VAL A 44 5.48 -20.82 -8.64
C VAL A 44 6.10 -19.44 -8.60
N LYS A 45 7.11 -19.27 -7.73
CA LYS A 45 7.94 -18.07 -7.65
C LYS A 45 9.23 -18.30 -8.41
N TYR A 46 9.49 -17.48 -9.40
CA TYR A 46 10.73 -17.41 -10.16
C TYR A 46 11.57 -16.22 -9.68
N THR A 47 12.88 -16.37 -9.72
CA THR A 47 13.82 -15.30 -9.33
C THR A 47 14.75 -15.00 -10.50
N TYR A 48 14.95 -13.71 -10.76
CA TYR A 48 15.82 -13.20 -11.82
C TYR A 48 16.79 -12.18 -11.23
N TYR A 49 18.03 -12.20 -11.71
CA TYR A 49 19.00 -11.17 -11.40
C TYR A 49 19.43 -10.41 -12.64
N CYS A 50 19.51 -9.11 -12.48
CA CYS A 50 20.04 -8.22 -13.51
C CYS A 50 21.38 -7.65 -13.05
N ILE A 51 22.40 -7.74 -13.92
CA ILE A 51 23.73 -7.15 -13.72
C ILE A 51 23.97 -5.96 -14.65
N SER A 52 22.95 -5.56 -15.41
CA SER A 52 22.99 -4.43 -16.35
C SER A 52 22.69 -3.12 -15.62
N SER A 53 23.05 -2.00 -16.23
CA SER A 53 22.64 -0.67 -15.76
C SER A 53 21.19 -0.31 -16.11
N ASN A 54 20.50 -1.13 -16.90
CA ASN A 54 19.11 -0.90 -17.35
C ASN A 54 18.24 -2.12 -17.03
N CYS A 55 18.10 -2.43 -15.75
CA CYS A 55 17.35 -3.58 -15.28
C CYS A 55 15.85 -3.48 -15.57
N ASP A 56 15.25 -2.30 -15.40
CA ASP A 56 13.81 -2.12 -15.58
C ASP A 56 13.34 -2.48 -17.00
N SER A 57 14.11 -2.07 -18.02
CA SER A 57 13.83 -2.43 -19.40
C SER A 57 13.93 -3.94 -19.64
N LEU A 58 14.94 -4.58 -19.03
CA LEU A 58 15.17 -6.01 -19.16
C LEU A 58 14.07 -6.82 -18.46
N TYR A 59 13.63 -6.42 -17.28
CA TYR A 59 12.57 -7.08 -16.51
C TYR A 59 11.22 -7.11 -17.22
N ASN A 60 10.96 -6.13 -18.10
CA ASN A 60 9.76 -6.15 -18.93
C ASN A 60 9.75 -7.31 -19.92
N THR A 61 10.92 -7.82 -20.32
CA THR A 61 11.05 -8.92 -21.30
C THR A 61 11.04 -10.32 -20.67
N PHE A 62 11.25 -10.44 -19.37
CA PHE A 62 11.28 -11.74 -18.69
C PHE A 62 9.87 -12.29 -18.51
N GLU A 63 9.71 -13.59 -18.75
CA GLU A 63 8.47 -14.33 -18.54
C GLU A 63 8.71 -15.47 -17.54
N ALA A 64 7.63 -15.92 -16.87
CA ALA A 64 7.70 -16.99 -15.89
C ALA A 64 8.33 -18.27 -16.48
N GLY A 65 9.41 -18.73 -15.86
CA GLY A 65 10.08 -19.97 -16.27
C GLY A 65 10.92 -19.87 -17.53
N ASP A 66 11.22 -18.68 -18.03
CA ASP A 66 12.16 -18.54 -19.13
C ASP A 66 13.60 -18.97 -18.75
N GLU A 67 14.51 -19.02 -19.74
CA GLU A 67 15.90 -19.48 -19.53
C GLU A 67 16.73 -18.56 -18.64
N ASN A 68 16.28 -17.34 -18.38
CA ASN A 68 16.95 -16.35 -17.52
C ASN A 68 16.59 -16.53 -16.03
N ALA A 69 15.60 -17.36 -15.73
CA ALA A 69 15.24 -17.67 -14.36
C ALA A 69 16.39 -18.39 -13.64
N LEU A 70 16.65 -18.01 -12.40
CA LEU A 70 17.60 -18.76 -11.58
C LEU A 70 17.11 -20.20 -11.38
N PRO A 71 18.02 -21.17 -11.38
CA PRO A 71 17.69 -22.55 -11.00
C PRO A 71 17.15 -22.60 -9.57
N GLY A 72 16.11 -23.40 -9.34
CA GLY A 72 15.52 -23.57 -8.01
C GLY A 72 14.32 -22.64 -7.78
N THR A 73 13.23 -22.92 -8.49
CA THR A 73 11.93 -22.29 -8.26
C THR A 73 11.37 -22.66 -6.89
N ASN A 74 10.53 -21.77 -6.35
CA ASN A 74 9.87 -21.97 -5.07
C ASN A 74 8.36 -22.07 -5.28
N SER A 75 7.71 -23.02 -4.69
CA SER A 75 6.25 -23.04 -4.65
C SER A 75 5.75 -21.95 -3.70
N TYR A 76 4.63 -21.33 -4.04
CA TYR A 76 3.95 -20.41 -3.15
C TYR A 76 2.45 -20.64 -3.14
N TRP A 77 1.79 -20.18 -2.09
CA TRP A 77 0.33 -20.03 -2.04
C TRP A 77 -0.03 -18.78 -1.25
N PHE A 78 -1.17 -18.21 -1.58
CA PHE A 78 -1.69 -17.02 -0.94
C PHE A 78 -3.10 -17.29 -0.43
N ALA A 79 -3.31 -17.14 0.86
CA ALA A 79 -4.61 -17.34 1.49
C ALA A 79 -4.71 -16.51 2.78
N ASN A 80 -5.87 -15.92 3.03
CA ASN A 80 -6.14 -15.10 4.23
C ASN A 80 -5.06 -14.04 4.47
N ASP A 81 -4.74 -13.28 3.43
CA ASP A 81 -3.72 -12.22 3.43
C ASP A 81 -2.32 -12.70 3.85
N THR A 82 -2.06 -14.01 3.74
CA THR A 82 -0.78 -14.60 4.05
C THR A 82 -0.14 -15.18 2.80
N LEU A 83 1.02 -14.66 2.43
CA LEU A 83 1.89 -15.23 1.40
C LEU A 83 2.81 -16.26 2.05
N THR A 84 2.69 -17.50 1.60
CA THR A 84 3.57 -18.59 2.04
C THR A 84 4.44 -19.04 0.88
N ILE A 85 5.74 -19.12 1.11
CA ILE A 85 6.73 -19.56 0.13
C ILE A 85 7.50 -20.74 0.70
N ASP A 86 7.55 -21.84 -0.07
CA ASP A 86 8.39 -22.98 0.23
C ASP A 86 9.76 -22.81 -0.42
N TYR A 87 10.77 -22.55 0.41
CA TYR A 87 12.17 -22.45 -0.02
C TYR A 87 12.86 -23.81 -0.13
N ASN A 88 12.08 -24.89 -0.16
CA ASN A 88 12.50 -26.28 -0.22
C ASN A 88 13.19 -26.77 1.08
N PHE A 89 13.42 -28.08 1.16
CA PHE A 89 14.09 -28.75 2.29
C PHE A 89 13.44 -28.46 3.66
N GLY A 90 12.12 -28.21 3.68
CA GLY A 90 11.38 -27.90 4.91
C GLY A 90 11.50 -26.47 5.40
N ASN A 91 12.10 -25.59 4.61
CA ASN A 91 12.20 -24.16 4.91
C ASN A 91 11.01 -23.41 4.32
N ILE A 92 9.96 -23.23 5.09
CA ILE A 92 8.73 -22.54 4.70
C ILE A 92 8.64 -21.21 5.42
N ALA A 93 8.45 -20.13 4.66
CA ALA A 93 8.17 -18.80 5.21
C ALA A 93 6.71 -18.43 4.91
N ALA A 94 5.96 -18.11 5.97
CA ALA A 94 4.60 -17.58 5.88
C ALA A 94 4.59 -16.18 6.47
N GLN A 95 4.14 -15.19 5.70
CA GLN A 95 4.15 -13.79 6.11
C GLN A 95 2.81 -13.14 5.77
N TYR A 96 2.25 -12.41 6.73
CA TYR A 96 1.09 -11.59 6.50
C TYR A 96 1.46 -10.40 5.62
N VAL A 97 0.64 -10.13 4.60
CA VAL A 97 0.88 -9.05 3.66
C VAL A 97 -0.32 -8.13 3.54
N GLU A 98 -0.06 -6.86 3.42
CA GLU A 98 -1.03 -5.83 3.10
C GLU A 98 -0.75 -5.29 1.70
N PHE A 99 -1.82 -5.07 0.94
CA PHE A 99 -1.72 -4.41 -0.35
C PHE A 99 -1.86 -2.91 -0.17
N GLU A 100 -0.92 -2.16 -0.71
CA GLU A 100 -0.96 -0.70 -0.80
C GLU A 100 -1.01 -0.28 -2.27
N CYS A 101 -1.34 0.98 -2.52
CA CYS A 101 -1.29 1.57 -3.87
C CYS A 101 -2.08 0.76 -4.91
N ASP A 102 -3.37 0.52 -4.63
CA ASP A 102 -4.26 -0.25 -5.51
C ASP A 102 -3.71 -1.62 -5.93
N GLY A 103 -3.02 -2.30 -5.01
CA GLY A 103 -2.46 -3.62 -5.24
C GLY A 103 -1.09 -3.62 -5.93
N ASN A 104 -0.45 -2.46 -6.07
CA ASN A 104 0.87 -2.35 -6.69
C ASN A 104 2.03 -2.43 -5.70
N ILE A 105 1.75 -2.48 -4.42
CA ILE A 105 2.75 -2.69 -3.38
C ILE A 105 2.27 -3.82 -2.46
N LEU A 106 3.15 -4.79 -2.22
CA LEU A 106 3.03 -5.78 -1.15
C LEU A 106 3.87 -5.32 0.03
N ASN A 107 3.22 -5.07 1.16
CA ASN A 107 3.88 -4.72 2.41
C ASN A 107 3.84 -5.92 3.37
N PHE A 108 4.99 -6.44 3.78
CA PHE A 108 5.12 -7.55 4.73
C PHE A 108 5.12 -7.00 6.15
N VAL A 109 4.04 -7.25 6.89
CA VAL A 109 3.75 -6.59 8.19
C VAL A 109 4.57 -7.17 9.33
N GLU A 110 5.03 -8.43 9.23
CA GLU A 110 5.83 -9.09 10.27
C GLU A 110 7.30 -9.22 9.87
N GLY A 111 8.16 -8.49 10.56
CA GLY A 111 9.61 -8.55 10.37
C GLY A 111 10.31 -7.29 10.85
N GLN A 112 11.58 -7.39 11.28
CA GLN A 112 12.39 -6.25 11.73
C GLN A 112 12.85 -5.30 10.60
N SER A 113 12.48 -5.58 9.36
CA SER A 113 12.71 -4.71 8.22
C SER A 113 11.41 -4.63 7.41
N SER A 114 11.02 -3.42 7.04
CA SER A 114 9.96 -3.18 6.08
C SER A 114 10.32 -3.82 4.75
N ASN A 115 9.94 -5.08 4.57
CA ASN A 115 10.09 -5.77 3.30
C ASN A 115 8.87 -5.40 2.46
N ARG A 116 9.06 -4.48 1.55
CA ARG A 116 8.05 -4.14 0.54
C ARG A 116 8.48 -4.69 -0.80
N TRP A 117 7.54 -5.23 -1.53
CA TRP A 117 7.73 -5.56 -2.94
C TRP A 117 6.88 -4.63 -3.78
N ILE A 118 7.50 -4.02 -4.75
CA ILE A 118 6.87 -3.04 -5.64
C ILE A 118 6.63 -3.72 -6.99
N ARG A 119 5.42 -3.64 -7.50
CA ARG A 119 5.08 -4.20 -8.81
C ARG A 119 5.89 -3.49 -9.90
N LEU A 120 6.42 -4.25 -10.83
CA LEU A 120 7.19 -3.68 -11.94
C LEU A 120 6.40 -2.59 -12.66
N ASN A 121 7.06 -1.50 -13.01
CA ASN A 121 6.49 -0.30 -13.64
C ASN A 121 5.54 0.52 -12.75
N THR A 122 5.47 0.29 -11.45
CA THR A 122 4.73 1.16 -10.55
C THR A 122 5.44 2.50 -10.37
N ASN A 123 4.72 3.58 -10.62
CA ASN A 123 5.17 4.92 -10.25
C ASN A 123 4.77 5.20 -8.79
N LEU A 124 5.74 5.28 -7.89
CA LEU A 124 5.49 5.49 -6.46
C LEU A 124 4.89 6.86 -6.16
N ASP A 125 5.12 7.86 -7.01
CA ASP A 125 4.54 9.19 -6.83
C ASP A 125 3.01 9.16 -6.97
N ASP A 126 2.48 8.25 -7.78
CA ASP A 126 1.03 8.07 -7.93
C ASP A 126 0.41 7.41 -6.69
N CYS A 127 1.20 6.67 -5.91
CA CYS A 127 0.76 5.99 -4.70
C CYS A 127 0.52 6.93 -3.52
N ILE A 128 1.19 8.07 -3.48
CA ILE A 128 1.08 9.06 -2.41
C ILE A 128 -0.25 9.80 -2.48
N ALA A 129 -0.90 9.79 -3.65
CA ALA A 129 -2.14 10.53 -3.89
C ALA A 129 -3.39 9.93 -3.22
N ALA A 130 -3.36 8.68 -2.74
CA ALA A 130 -4.51 8.03 -2.07
C ALA A 130 -4.54 8.25 -0.54
N GLY A 131 -3.43 8.64 0.06
CA GLY A 131 -3.42 9.22 1.41
C GLY A 131 -3.91 10.66 1.32
N ILE A 132 -4.72 11.11 2.28
CA ILE A 132 -5.18 12.49 2.42
C ILE A 132 -4.10 13.41 1.86
N THR A 133 -4.33 13.94 0.67
CA THR A 133 -3.52 15.03 0.16
C THR A 133 -3.72 16.11 1.21
N GLU A 134 -2.79 16.25 2.16
CA GLU A 134 -2.62 17.56 2.75
C GLU A 134 -2.52 18.45 1.53
N LEU A 135 -3.59 19.17 1.27
CA LEU A 135 -3.54 20.26 0.34
C LEU A 135 -2.26 21.04 0.71
N SER A 136 -1.18 20.75 -0.01
CA SER A 136 -0.09 21.71 -0.10
C SER A 136 -0.73 22.89 -0.80
N SER A 137 -1.62 23.56 -0.05
CA SER A 137 -2.05 24.88 -0.44
C SER A 137 -0.75 25.61 -0.64
N LYS A 138 -0.46 25.98 -1.91
CA LYS A 138 0.31 27.20 -2.15
C LYS A 138 0.06 28.07 -0.94
N GLU A 139 1.10 28.54 -0.28
CA GLU A 139 1.03 29.60 0.70
C GLU A 139 0.18 30.73 0.08
N SER A 140 -1.15 30.55 0.14
CA SER A 140 -2.03 31.68 -0.03
C SER A 140 -1.81 32.45 1.26
N ASP A 141 -1.26 33.62 1.13
CA ASP A 141 -1.17 34.65 2.16
C ASP A 141 -2.63 35.00 2.52
N ASP A 142 -3.31 34.06 3.16
CA ASP A 142 -4.70 34.18 3.58
C ASP A 142 -4.67 34.89 4.94
N ASP A 143 -4.78 36.20 4.91
CA ASP A 143 -4.79 37.04 6.09
C ASP A 143 -5.98 36.81 7.04
N ARG A 144 -6.87 35.86 6.72
CA ARG A 144 -8.01 35.52 7.57
C ARG A 144 -7.56 34.93 8.91
N ILE A 145 -8.29 35.30 9.93
CA ILE A 145 -8.03 34.92 11.32
C ILE A 145 -9.21 34.06 11.79
N PHE A 146 -8.92 32.94 12.46
CA PHE A 146 -9.94 32.02 12.93
C PHE A 146 -9.81 31.78 14.44
N ASP A 147 -10.93 31.59 15.13
CA ASP A 147 -10.91 31.08 16.50
C ASP A 147 -10.57 29.58 16.55
N LEU A 148 -10.40 29.03 17.73
CA LEU A 148 -10.10 27.61 17.94
C LEU A 148 -11.25 26.67 17.50
N MET A 149 -12.43 27.20 17.21
CA MET A 149 -13.59 26.47 16.68
C MET A 149 -13.71 26.57 15.16
N GLY A 150 -12.74 27.24 14.50
CA GLY A 150 -12.73 27.42 13.04
C GLY A 150 -13.65 28.52 12.52
N ARG A 151 -14.18 29.42 13.38
CA ARG A 151 -15.00 30.57 12.97
C ARG A 151 -14.09 31.74 12.63
N GLU A 152 -14.34 32.38 11.51
CA GLU A 152 -13.60 33.57 11.09
C GLU A 152 -13.81 34.73 12.05
N LEU A 153 -12.73 35.38 12.45
CA LEU A 153 -12.74 36.55 13.33
C LEU A 153 -12.42 37.80 12.51
N VAL A 154 -13.28 38.81 12.59
CA VAL A 154 -13.05 40.13 11.99
C VAL A 154 -12.08 40.95 12.84
N GLU A 155 -12.14 40.80 14.16
CA GLU A 155 -11.25 41.42 15.15
C GLU A 155 -10.86 40.40 16.20
N VAL A 156 -9.63 40.46 16.70
CA VAL A 156 -9.12 39.56 17.75
C VAL A 156 -9.17 40.28 19.10
N PRO A 157 -10.01 39.88 20.04
CA PRO A 157 -10.02 40.43 21.39
C PRO A 157 -8.69 40.19 22.11
N LEU A 158 -8.26 41.13 22.97
CA LEU A 158 -7.05 40.99 23.76
C LEU A 158 -7.08 39.71 24.63
N GLY A 159 -5.98 39.01 24.72
CA GLY A 159 -5.87 37.78 25.51
C GLY A 159 -6.50 36.55 24.86
N THR A 160 -6.95 36.61 23.60
CA THR A 160 -7.60 35.51 22.91
C THR A 160 -6.60 34.72 22.05
N MET A 161 -6.72 33.38 22.07
CA MET A 161 -5.99 32.51 21.13
C MET A 161 -6.69 32.47 19.78
N TYR A 162 -5.92 32.60 18.72
CA TYR A 162 -6.43 32.57 17.35
C TYR A 162 -5.45 31.86 16.40
N ILE A 163 -5.97 31.43 15.27
CA ILE A 163 -5.22 30.77 14.20
C ILE A 163 -5.13 31.72 13.00
N LYS A 164 -3.90 32.00 12.55
CA LYS A 164 -3.61 32.72 11.33
C LYS A 164 -2.51 31.99 10.57
N ASN A 165 -2.67 31.82 9.26
CA ASN A 165 -1.71 31.07 8.43
C ASN A 165 -1.32 29.71 9.04
N ARG A 166 -2.33 28.97 9.57
CA ARG A 166 -2.16 27.67 10.25
C ARG A 166 -1.28 27.69 11.50
N LYS A 167 -0.94 28.83 12.03
CA LYS A 167 -0.17 28.99 13.27
C LYS A 167 -1.07 29.55 14.37
N LEU A 168 -0.83 29.09 15.60
CA LEU A 168 -1.53 29.56 16.79
C LEU A 168 -0.84 30.79 17.37
N TYR A 169 -1.63 31.84 17.67
CA TYR A 169 -1.18 33.06 18.26
C TYR A 169 -2.01 33.41 19.48
N VAL A 170 -1.47 34.29 20.34
CA VAL A 170 -2.20 34.91 21.44
C VAL A 170 -2.13 36.42 21.20
N SER A 171 -3.29 37.12 21.24
CA SER A 171 -3.33 38.58 21.12
C SER A 171 -2.87 39.21 22.42
N ASN A 172 -1.91 40.11 22.34
CA ASN A 172 -1.39 40.89 23.46
C ASN A 172 -1.99 42.29 23.46
#